data_82b6ec65dd2b15b4197572ab8ce59aa5
#
_entry.id   82b6ec65dd2b15b4197572ab8ce59aa5
#
_cell.length_a   1.000
_cell.length_b   1.000
_cell.length_c   1.000
_cell.angle_alpha   90.00
_cell.angle_beta   90.00
_cell.angle_gamma   90.00
#
_symmetry.space_group_name_H-M   'P 1'
#
loop_
_entity.id
_entity.type
_entity.pdbx_description
1 polymer ?
#
loop_
_entity_poly.entity_id
_entity_poly.type
_entity_poly.pdbx_seq_one_letter_code
_entity_poly.pdbx_strand_id
1 'polypeptide(L)'
;MPRPPQFTDYEPITRGRSREGVAHNFESKPLTNTVSAADAIGDDPIRPRGQLVESGGTLKQGHALSFAGLFLFTALVYFRPYELSPSLFWLSKVPFWVAVATLAIFVVAQLSLENRITIKVIEVKLVFGLLAIALLSILVAIDRLRAWNAFVEFSKVVAIFVVMINVVRTEKRLKAILFLVMIASCVVAVAAVYDYSVGHVNIKGERIVGVIGGLFDNPNDLALHLVTLVPLCLGLALAARGMILKLVLVAFACLFMVGVVVTFSRGGFIGLVITMTALAWKLGRRNRIFFALLGGGVILGLVVVAPVAYRNRLATTQDESALARTDDLKRSIFLTIRHPILGVGMDNYVLYSNSEKATHNAYTQVSAELGLIAATFYVWFLISSMKRLKPFAENKVNGGRRPPVSYLAIGLQASLVGYLVCSFFASVAYLWYVYYIVAYGVCLSRIHSATETESADNPTVLNKQW
;
A
#
# COMPACT_ATOMS: atom_id res chain seq x y z
N MET A 1 -4.70 -21.75 54.95
CA MET A 1 -4.22 -21.15 53.69
C MET A 1 -2.75 -20.81 53.87
N PRO A 2 -1.80 -21.47 53.27
CA PRO A 2 -0.37 -21.16 53.34
C PRO A 2 0.01 -20.14 52.26
N ARG A 3 0.95 -19.24 52.59
CA ARG A 3 1.52 -18.20 51.73
C ARG A 3 2.50 -18.80 50.73
N PRO A 4 2.66 -18.18 49.52
CA PRO A 4 3.68 -18.62 48.56
C PRO A 4 5.07 -18.11 48.96
N PRO A 5 6.16 -18.80 48.52
CA PRO A 5 7.53 -18.46 48.88
C PRO A 5 8.06 -17.25 48.07
N GLN A 6 8.86 -16.43 48.75
CA GLN A 6 9.64 -15.33 48.19
C GLN A 6 10.93 -15.89 47.60
N PHE A 7 11.28 -15.47 46.39
CA PHE A 7 12.59 -15.66 45.77
C PHE A 7 13.49 -14.46 46.10
N THR A 8 14.54 -14.73 46.87
CA THR A 8 15.65 -13.84 47.13
C THR A 8 16.89 -14.36 46.42
N ASP A 9 17.67 -13.39 45.92
CA ASP A 9 19.11 -13.34 45.72
C ASP A 9 19.76 -14.12 44.56
N TYR A 10 20.19 -13.32 43.59
CA TYR A 10 21.33 -13.66 42.73
C TYR A 10 22.42 -12.59 42.91
N GLU A 11 23.54 -12.99 43.58
CA GLU A 11 24.76 -12.19 43.65
C GLU A 11 25.65 -12.42 42.39
N PRO A 12 26.39 -11.39 41.94
CA PRO A 12 27.28 -11.53 40.79
C PRO A 12 28.68 -12.06 41.24
N ILE A 13 29.20 -13.04 40.48
CA ILE A 13 30.52 -13.58 40.65
C ILE A 13 31.60 -12.61 40.16
N THR A 14 32.37 -12.07 41.10
CA THR A 14 33.64 -11.37 40.88
C THR A 14 34.76 -12.35 40.65
N ARG A 15 35.46 -12.26 39.54
CA ARG A 15 36.74 -13.00 39.32
C ARG A 15 37.91 -12.08 39.64
N GLY A 16 38.67 -12.50 40.67
CA GLY A 16 39.91 -11.91 41.11
C GLY A 16 41.14 -12.50 40.41
N ARG A 17 42.09 -11.74 40.38
CA ARG A 17 43.49 -11.63 40.06
C ARG A 17 44.45 -12.83 40.30
N SER A 18 45.46 -12.85 39.42
CA SER A 18 46.92 -13.01 39.60
C SER A 18 47.52 -14.44 39.51
N ARG A 19 48.57 -14.62 38.70
CA ARG A 19 49.96 -14.46 38.95
C ARG A 19 50.82 -15.07 37.81
N GLU A 20 51.84 -14.31 37.36
CA GLU A 20 53.25 -14.60 37.18
C GLU A 20 53.63 -15.97 36.56
N GLY A 21 54.39 -15.99 35.49
CA GLY A 21 55.72 -15.62 35.17
C GLY A 21 56.39 -16.76 34.41
N VAL A 22 57.14 -16.51 33.41
CA VAL A 22 58.50 -17.06 33.09
C VAL A 22 58.85 -16.68 31.67
N ALA A 23 59.97 -15.99 31.55
CA ALA A 23 60.63 -15.62 30.30
C ALA A 23 61.36 -16.76 29.66
N HIS A 24 61.35 -16.83 28.32
CA HIS A 24 62.47 -17.41 27.58
C HIS A 24 62.72 -16.58 26.30
N ASN A 25 63.96 -16.05 26.26
CA ASN A 25 64.61 -15.44 25.13
C ASN A 25 64.81 -16.41 23.98
N PHE A 26 64.59 -15.96 22.78
CA PHE A 26 65.40 -16.35 21.61
C PHE A 26 65.56 -15.18 20.64
N GLU A 27 66.82 -14.78 20.48
CA GLU A 27 67.31 -13.85 19.44
C GLU A 27 67.19 -14.47 18.04
N SER A 28 66.88 -13.66 17.03
CA SER A 28 67.74 -13.49 15.84
C SER A 28 67.10 -12.65 14.77
N LYS A 29 67.75 -11.53 14.55
CA LYS A 29 68.15 -10.77 13.33
C LYS A 29 67.11 -10.32 12.29
N PRO A 30 67.38 -9.11 11.73
CA PRO A 30 66.42 -8.31 10.97
C PRO A 30 66.57 -8.51 9.46
N LEU A 31 65.49 -8.36 8.76
CA LEU A 31 65.47 -8.03 7.32
C LEU A 31 64.65 -6.76 7.10
N THR A 32 65.36 -5.74 6.76
CA THR A 32 64.90 -4.47 6.23
C THR A 32 64.05 -4.66 4.98
N ASN A 33 62.85 -4.13 4.99
CA ASN A 33 62.27 -3.48 3.81
C ASN A 33 61.28 -2.42 4.25
N THR A 34 61.69 -1.19 4.06
CA THR A 34 60.90 0.02 4.17
C THR A 34 59.83 0.06 3.11
N VAL A 35 58.55 0.04 3.53
CA VAL A 35 57.48 0.61 2.76
C VAL A 35 56.67 1.50 3.71
N SER A 36 56.60 2.76 3.32
CA SER A 36 55.88 3.85 3.96
C SER A 36 54.42 3.49 4.26
N ALA A 37 54.08 3.49 5.55
CA ALA A 37 52.71 3.41 5.99
C ALA A 37 52.24 4.81 6.38
N ALA A 38 51.63 5.49 5.43
CA ALA A 38 50.76 6.64 5.65
C ALA A 38 49.63 6.54 4.67
N ASP A 39 48.60 5.74 5.02
CA ASP A 39 47.30 5.85 4.38
C ASP A 39 46.21 5.51 5.37
N ALA A 40 45.59 6.57 5.84
CA ALA A 40 44.15 6.80 5.94
C ALA A 40 43.30 5.61 6.41
N ILE A 41 42.91 5.70 7.67
CA ILE A 41 41.64 5.12 8.15
C ILE A 41 40.51 5.84 7.39
N GLY A 42 40.09 5.24 6.31
CA GLY A 42 38.85 5.61 5.62
C GLY A 42 37.66 5.06 6.42
N ASP A 43 36.86 5.97 6.95
CA ASP A 43 35.50 5.65 7.43
C ASP A 43 34.68 5.05 6.29
N ASP A 44 34.60 3.74 6.23
CA ASP A 44 33.62 3.04 5.41
C ASP A 44 32.22 3.38 5.92
N PRO A 45 31.33 3.94 5.10
CA PRO A 45 29.96 4.20 5.52
C PRO A 45 29.30 2.88 5.87
N ILE A 46 28.83 2.75 7.12
CA ILE A 46 28.12 1.62 7.70
C ILE A 46 26.97 1.23 6.75
N ARG A 47 27.17 0.20 5.94
CA ARG A 47 26.11 -0.41 5.14
C ARG A 47 25.11 -1.06 6.10
N PRO A 48 23.80 -0.76 6.02
CA PRO A 48 22.82 -1.42 6.87
C PRO A 48 22.80 -2.92 6.58
N ARG A 49 23.26 -3.72 7.53
CA ARG A 49 23.17 -5.18 7.54
C ARG A 49 21.68 -5.57 7.54
N GLY A 50 21.21 -6.10 6.43
CA GLY A 50 19.87 -6.70 6.38
C GLY A 50 19.09 -6.58 5.08
N GLN A 51 19.64 -5.97 4.04
CA GLN A 51 19.04 -6.08 2.71
C GLN A 51 19.68 -7.26 1.97
N LEU A 52 18.86 -8.26 1.65
CA LEU A 52 19.18 -9.20 0.59
C LEU A 52 19.29 -8.38 -0.70
N VAL A 53 20.52 -7.95 -1.02
CA VAL A 53 20.86 -7.34 -2.29
C VAL A 53 20.66 -8.43 -3.34
N GLU A 54 19.51 -8.40 -4.01
CA GLU A 54 19.41 -9.10 -5.29
C GLU A 54 20.54 -8.55 -6.17
N SER A 55 21.40 -9.45 -6.63
CA SER A 55 22.58 -9.19 -7.47
C SER A 55 22.28 -8.05 -8.45
N GLY A 56 23.04 -6.96 -8.37
CA GLY A 56 22.90 -5.75 -9.14
C GLY A 56 23.09 -5.99 -10.63
N GLY A 57 21.98 -6.30 -11.31
CA GLY A 57 21.87 -6.26 -12.74
C GLY A 57 21.12 -5.00 -13.15
N THR A 58 21.66 -4.25 -14.11
CA THR A 58 20.97 -3.13 -14.76
C THR A 58 19.57 -3.57 -15.18
N LEU A 59 18.53 -2.81 -14.80
CA LEU A 59 17.16 -3.10 -15.20
C LEU A 59 17.07 -2.99 -16.73
N LYS A 60 17.05 -4.13 -17.43
CA LYS A 60 16.91 -4.15 -18.88
C LYS A 60 15.66 -3.39 -19.29
N GLN A 61 15.81 -2.39 -20.15
CA GLN A 61 14.70 -1.64 -20.73
C GLN A 61 13.93 -2.55 -21.71
N GLY A 62 12.94 -3.24 -21.20
CA GLY A 62 12.07 -4.12 -21.98
C GLY A 62 10.60 -3.85 -21.66
N HIS A 63 9.73 -4.74 -22.10
CA HIS A 63 8.30 -4.72 -21.78
C HIS A 63 7.52 -3.47 -22.25
N ALA A 64 7.88 -2.86 -23.40
CA ALA A 64 7.15 -1.71 -23.91
C ALA A 64 5.68 -2.06 -24.21
N LEU A 65 5.45 -3.18 -24.90
CA LEU A 65 4.09 -3.66 -25.22
C LEU A 65 3.33 -4.10 -23.98
N SER A 66 4.00 -4.83 -23.06
CA SER A 66 3.37 -5.20 -21.79
C SER A 66 3.00 -3.98 -20.94
N PHE A 67 3.81 -2.91 -21.01
CA PHE A 67 3.49 -1.65 -20.34
C PHE A 67 2.31 -0.93 -20.99
N ALA A 68 2.25 -0.87 -22.31
CA ALA A 68 1.12 -0.29 -23.04
C ALA A 68 -0.19 -1.04 -22.70
N GLY A 69 -0.15 -2.38 -22.68
CA GLY A 69 -1.27 -3.21 -22.26
C GLY A 69 -1.69 -2.97 -20.81
N LEU A 70 -0.74 -2.91 -19.87
CA LEU A 70 -1.00 -2.60 -18.46
C LEU A 70 -1.61 -1.19 -18.30
N PHE A 71 -1.10 -0.20 -19.04
CA PHE A 71 -1.61 1.17 -19.01
C PHE A 71 -3.05 1.23 -19.53
N LEU A 72 -3.32 0.60 -20.68
CA LEU A 72 -4.66 0.53 -21.25
C LEU A 72 -5.62 -0.24 -20.34
N PHE A 73 -5.19 -1.37 -19.76
CA PHE A 73 -5.99 -2.13 -18.81
C PHE A 73 -6.33 -1.25 -17.60
N THR A 74 -5.35 -0.55 -17.01
CA THR A 74 -5.58 0.34 -15.87
C THR A 74 -6.56 1.46 -16.24
N ALA A 75 -6.44 2.05 -17.44
CA ALA A 75 -7.38 3.05 -17.92
C ALA A 75 -8.81 2.47 -17.99
N LEU A 76 -9.00 1.31 -18.60
CA LEU A 76 -10.31 0.68 -18.75
C LEU A 76 -10.94 0.28 -17.40
N VAL A 77 -10.13 -0.14 -16.43
CA VAL A 77 -10.63 -0.51 -15.08
C VAL A 77 -11.05 0.72 -14.28
N TYR A 78 -10.36 1.83 -14.40
CA TYR A 78 -10.66 3.03 -13.63
C TYR A 78 -11.70 3.96 -14.28
N PHE A 79 -11.69 4.11 -15.62
CA PHE A 79 -12.67 4.95 -16.31
C PHE A 79 -13.99 4.23 -16.59
N ARG A 80 -13.97 2.92 -16.81
CA ARG A 80 -15.15 2.08 -17.13
C ARG A 80 -16.15 2.76 -18.05
N PRO A 81 -15.78 3.14 -19.26
CA PRO A 81 -16.65 3.91 -20.13
C PRO A 81 -17.97 3.21 -20.44
N TYR A 82 -18.01 1.87 -20.35
CA TYR A 82 -19.18 1.05 -20.51
C TYR A 82 -20.21 1.17 -19.37
N GLU A 83 -19.81 1.69 -18.20
CA GLU A 83 -20.73 2.01 -17.09
C GLU A 83 -21.24 3.45 -17.17
N LEU A 84 -20.47 4.35 -17.81
CA LEU A 84 -20.82 5.75 -17.96
C LEU A 84 -21.84 6.00 -19.10
N SER A 85 -21.86 5.13 -20.13
CA SER A 85 -22.78 5.28 -21.26
C SER A 85 -23.29 3.92 -21.76
N PRO A 86 -24.62 3.74 -21.83
CA PRO A 86 -25.22 2.52 -22.35
C PRO A 86 -24.79 2.16 -23.78
N SER A 87 -24.50 3.15 -24.61
CA SER A 87 -24.01 2.96 -25.99
C SER A 87 -22.65 2.27 -26.04
N LEU A 88 -21.88 2.31 -24.95
CA LEU A 88 -20.53 1.72 -24.83
C LEU A 88 -20.52 0.35 -24.13
N PHE A 89 -21.70 -0.22 -23.85
CA PHE A 89 -21.81 -1.51 -23.14
C PHE A 89 -21.07 -2.66 -23.82
N TRP A 90 -20.92 -2.61 -25.15
CA TRP A 90 -20.11 -3.58 -25.91
C TRP A 90 -18.63 -3.60 -25.49
N LEU A 91 -18.11 -2.53 -24.88
CA LEU A 91 -16.76 -2.47 -24.33
C LEU A 91 -16.61 -3.26 -23.00
N SER A 92 -17.67 -3.73 -22.40
CA SER A 92 -17.64 -4.37 -21.07
C SER A 92 -16.72 -5.58 -20.97
N LYS A 93 -16.51 -6.32 -22.08
CA LYS A 93 -15.60 -7.46 -22.17
C LYS A 93 -14.16 -7.08 -22.56
N VAL A 94 -13.93 -5.86 -23.02
CA VAL A 94 -12.62 -5.40 -23.52
C VAL A 94 -11.54 -5.41 -22.41
N PRO A 95 -11.80 -4.96 -21.16
CA PRO A 95 -10.81 -5.04 -20.08
C PRO A 95 -10.29 -6.47 -19.86
N PHE A 96 -11.16 -7.46 -19.93
CA PHE A 96 -10.77 -8.86 -19.78
C PHE A 96 -9.80 -9.29 -20.89
N TRP A 97 -10.12 -9.02 -22.16
CA TRP A 97 -9.26 -9.39 -23.29
C TRP A 97 -7.94 -8.64 -23.29
N VAL A 98 -7.95 -7.36 -22.91
CA VAL A 98 -6.71 -6.58 -22.72
C VAL A 98 -5.85 -7.18 -21.60
N ALA A 99 -6.43 -7.61 -20.50
CA ALA A 99 -5.70 -8.26 -19.41
C ALA A 99 -5.05 -9.57 -19.88
N VAL A 100 -5.83 -10.43 -20.58
CA VAL A 100 -5.33 -11.71 -21.11
C VAL A 100 -4.19 -11.48 -22.12
N ALA A 101 -4.37 -10.58 -23.07
CA ALA A 101 -3.34 -10.24 -24.05
C ALA A 101 -2.08 -9.66 -23.38
N THR A 102 -2.26 -8.76 -22.40
CA THR A 102 -1.16 -8.18 -21.64
C THR A 102 -0.39 -9.25 -20.88
N LEU A 103 -1.09 -10.19 -20.23
CA LEU A 103 -0.47 -11.29 -19.49
C LEU A 103 0.31 -12.21 -20.43
N ALA A 104 -0.24 -12.57 -21.60
CA ALA A 104 0.43 -13.40 -22.59
C ALA A 104 1.72 -12.74 -23.10
N ILE A 105 1.63 -11.46 -23.51
CA ILE A 105 2.80 -10.69 -23.98
C ILE A 105 3.83 -10.56 -22.83
N PHE A 106 3.37 -10.34 -21.60
CA PHE A 106 4.24 -10.23 -20.43
C PHE A 106 5.01 -11.51 -20.19
N VAL A 107 4.35 -12.67 -20.17
CA VAL A 107 5.00 -13.97 -19.89
C VAL A 107 6.09 -14.25 -20.92
N VAL A 108 5.79 -14.08 -22.21
CA VAL A 108 6.78 -14.28 -23.30
C VAL A 108 7.96 -13.32 -23.14
N ALA A 109 7.70 -12.03 -22.96
CA ALA A 109 8.75 -11.03 -22.80
C ALA A 109 9.57 -11.23 -21.52
N GLN A 110 8.95 -11.62 -20.40
CA GLN A 110 9.62 -11.82 -19.13
C GLN A 110 10.55 -13.03 -19.17
N LEU A 111 10.09 -14.15 -19.74
CA LEU A 111 10.91 -15.34 -19.92
C LEU A 111 12.09 -15.08 -20.86
N SER A 112 11.89 -14.34 -21.95
CA SER A 112 12.95 -13.99 -22.89
C SER A 112 13.99 -13.03 -22.30
N LEU A 113 13.59 -12.12 -21.40
CA LEU A 113 14.50 -11.10 -20.85
C LEU A 113 15.23 -11.57 -19.59
N GLU A 114 14.54 -12.27 -18.69
CA GLU A 114 15.07 -12.58 -17.35
C GLU A 114 15.10 -14.08 -17.03
N ASN A 115 14.57 -14.93 -17.91
CA ASN A 115 14.46 -16.39 -17.71
C ASN A 115 13.78 -16.78 -16.38
N ARG A 116 12.87 -15.94 -15.91
CA ARG A 116 12.04 -16.14 -14.69
C ARG A 116 10.71 -15.42 -14.83
N ILE A 117 9.66 -15.96 -14.23
CA ILE A 117 8.29 -15.43 -14.34
C ILE A 117 8.12 -14.11 -13.57
N THR A 118 8.77 -13.97 -12.42
CA THR A 118 8.66 -12.78 -11.56
C THR A 118 9.88 -12.58 -10.67
N ILE A 119 10.01 -11.39 -10.13
CA ILE A 119 11.02 -11.03 -9.12
C ILE A 119 10.77 -11.77 -7.79
N LYS A 120 11.86 -12.07 -7.07
CA LYS A 120 11.81 -12.79 -5.80
C LYS A 120 11.74 -11.81 -4.63
N VAL A 121 10.66 -11.06 -4.48
CA VAL A 121 10.42 -10.19 -3.33
C VAL A 121 9.42 -10.83 -2.37
N ILE A 122 9.48 -10.42 -1.10
CA ILE A 122 8.63 -11.01 -0.05
C ILE A 122 7.14 -10.78 -0.33
N GLU A 123 6.77 -9.62 -0.89
CA GLU A 123 5.39 -9.26 -1.22
C GLU A 123 4.79 -10.25 -2.23
N VAL A 124 5.57 -10.69 -3.22
CA VAL A 124 5.14 -11.71 -4.19
C VAL A 124 4.88 -13.05 -3.50
N LYS A 125 5.77 -13.48 -2.62
CA LYS A 125 5.61 -14.76 -1.89
C LYS A 125 4.34 -14.74 -1.03
N LEU A 126 4.09 -13.61 -0.34
CA LEU A 126 2.92 -13.45 0.52
C LEU A 126 1.61 -13.43 -0.27
N VAL A 127 1.58 -12.74 -1.42
CA VAL A 127 0.39 -12.71 -2.28
C VAL A 127 0.10 -14.07 -2.90
N PHE A 128 1.14 -14.81 -3.36
CA PHE A 128 0.96 -16.18 -3.84
C PHE A 128 0.54 -17.14 -2.72
N GLY A 129 1.03 -16.93 -1.49
CA GLY A 129 0.57 -17.66 -0.32
C GLY A 129 -0.91 -17.41 -0.04
N LEU A 130 -1.36 -16.15 -0.10
CA LEU A 130 -2.78 -15.79 0.01
C LEU A 130 -3.62 -16.46 -1.09
N LEU A 131 -3.14 -16.42 -2.33
CA LEU A 131 -3.82 -17.05 -3.46
C LEU A 131 -3.94 -18.56 -3.31
N ALA A 132 -2.88 -19.24 -2.82
CA ALA A 132 -2.90 -20.67 -2.55
C ALA A 132 -3.91 -21.04 -1.45
N ILE A 133 -3.94 -20.25 -0.35
CA ILE A 133 -4.93 -20.47 0.72
C ILE A 133 -6.34 -20.20 0.21
N ALA A 134 -6.55 -19.17 -0.61
CA ALA A 134 -7.85 -18.89 -1.23
C ALA A 134 -8.32 -20.06 -2.11
N LEU A 135 -7.42 -20.69 -2.87
CA LEU A 135 -7.74 -21.90 -3.64
C LEU A 135 -8.13 -23.07 -2.73
N LEU A 136 -7.35 -23.31 -1.68
CA LEU A 136 -7.63 -24.38 -0.72
C LEU A 136 -8.92 -24.14 0.06
N SER A 137 -9.28 -22.89 0.33
CA SER A 137 -10.51 -22.55 1.05
C SER A 137 -11.80 -22.95 0.32
N ILE A 138 -11.73 -23.17 -1.01
CA ILE A 138 -12.85 -23.66 -1.81
C ILE A 138 -13.32 -25.06 -1.32
N LEU A 139 -12.39 -25.87 -0.80
CA LEU A 139 -12.70 -27.23 -0.33
C LEU A 139 -13.62 -27.23 0.91
N VAL A 140 -13.52 -26.19 1.75
CA VAL A 140 -14.28 -26.05 2.99
C VAL A 140 -15.49 -25.11 2.84
N ALA A 141 -15.62 -24.44 1.69
CA ALA A 141 -16.71 -23.51 1.41
C ALA A 141 -18.07 -24.23 1.31
N ILE A 142 -19.11 -23.65 1.91
CA ILE A 142 -20.50 -24.12 1.75
C ILE A 142 -20.95 -23.90 0.30
N ASP A 143 -20.78 -22.67 -0.22
CA ASP A 143 -21.00 -22.35 -1.61
C ASP A 143 -19.64 -22.32 -2.35
N ARG A 144 -19.30 -23.46 -2.94
CA ARG A 144 -18.04 -23.63 -3.69
C ARG A 144 -18.00 -22.80 -4.96
N LEU A 145 -19.14 -22.59 -5.62
CA LEU A 145 -19.20 -21.80 -6.85
C LEU A 145 -18.92 -20.32 -6.54
N ARG A 146 -19.50 -19.81 -5.46
CA ARG A 146 -19.23 -18.46 -4.96
C ARG A 146 -17.75 -18.29 -4.61
N ALA A 147 -17.18 -19.23 -3.87
CA ALA A 147 -15.75 -19.22 -3.52
C ALA A 147 -14.85 -19.29 -4.76
N TRP A 148 -15.20 -20.10 -5.76
CA TRP A 148 -14.48 -20.18 -7.03
C TRP A 148 -14.52 -18.86 -7.80
N ASN A 149 -15.68 -18.22 -7.90
CA ASN A 149 -15.81 -16.93 -8.58
C ASN A 149 -14.98 -15.85 -7.88
N ALA A 150 -15.01 -15.79 -6.54
CA ALA A 150 -14.20 -14.85 -5.75
C ALA A 150 -12.70 -15.14 -5.93
N PHE A 151 -12.28 -16.40 -5.93
CA PHE A 151 -10.90 -16.81 -6.22
C PHE A 151 -10.44 -16.35 -7.61
N VAL A 152 -11.28 -16.51 -8.64
CA VAL A 152 -10.96 -16.07 -10.01
C VAL A 152 -10.80 -14.55 -10.06
N GLU A 153 -11.68 -13.80 -9.41
CA GLU A 153 -11.55 -12.32 -9.34
C GLU A 153 -10.26 -11.91 -8.60
N PHE A 154 -9.95 -12.54 -7.49
CA PHE A 154 -8.71 -12.28 -6.76
C PHE A 154 -7.46 -12.68 -7.57
N SER A 155 -7.51 -13.77 -8.32
CA SER A 155 -6.43 -14.20 -9.23
C SER A 155 -6.08 -13.13 -10.27
N LYS A 156 -7.07 -12.42 -10.79
CA LYS A 156 -6.86 -11.30 -11.73
C LYS A 156 -6.12 -10.15 -11.04
N VAL A 157 -6.45 -9.84 -9.79
CA VAL A 157 -5.75 -8.81 -8.99
C VAL A 157 -4.29 -9.19 -8.79
N VAL A 158 -4.02 -10.45 -8.42
CA VAL A 158 -2.67 -10.97 -8.22
C VAL A 158 -1.87 -10.96 -9.55
N ALA A 159 -2.49 -11.38 -10.65
CA ALA A 159 -1.83 -11.37 -11.96
C ALA A 159 -1.40 -9.96 -12.37
N ILE A 160 -2.26 -8.98 -12.24
CA ILE A 160 -1.94 -7.58 -12.57
C ILE A 160 -0.90 -7.01 -11.60
N PHE A 161 -0.95 -7.34 -10.31
CA PHE A 161 0.11 -6.99 -9.36
C PHE A 161 1.47 -7.50 -9.84
N VAL A 162 1.56 -8.77 -10.24
CA VAL A 162 2.80 -9.37 -10.77
C VAL A 162 3.25 -8.69 -12.06
N VAL A 163 2.34 -8.43 -13.00
CA VAL A 163 2.65 -7.68 -14.24
C VAL A 163 3.22 -6.31 -13.88
N MET A 164 2.56 -5.56 -13.02
CA MET A 164 2.95 -4.19 -12.65
C MET A 164 4.36 -4.14 -12.07
N ILE A 165 4.69 -4.97 -11.09
CA ILE A 165 6.01 -4.94 -10.44
C ILE A 165 7.16 -5.37 -11.33
N ASN A 166 6.89 -6.12 -12.43
CA ASN A 166 7.90 -6.54 -13.38
C ASN A 166 8.03 -5.62 -14.60
N VAL A 167 6.95 -4.95 -15.01
CA VAL A 167 6.87 -4.14 -16.24
C VAL A 167 7.19 -2.66 -15.97
N VAL A 168 6.85 -2.13 -14.76
CA VAL A 168 7.14 -0.75 -14.39
C VAL A 168 8.59 -0.65 -13.90
N ARG A 169 9.51 -0.44 -14.84
CA ARG A 169 10.98 -0.46 -14.65
C ARG A 169 11.62 0.91 -14.67
N THR A 170 10.86 1.95 -14.98
CA THR A 170 11.38 3.32 -15.06
C THR A 170 10.48 4.27 -14.30
N GLU A 171 11.08 5.36 -13.79
CA GLU A 171 10.35 6.41 -13.10
C GLU A 171 9.26 7.04 -13.99
N LYS A 172 9.53 7.20 -15.28
CA LYS A 172 8.54 7.71 -16.26
C LYS A 172 7.31 6.80 -16.32
N ARG A 173 7.49 5.46 -16.37
CA ARG A 173 6.38 4.50 -16.37
C ARG A 173 5.61 4.52 -15.05
N LEU A 174 6.30 4.61 -13.91
CA LEU A 174 5.66 4.70 -12.60
C LEU A 174 4.83 5.99 -12.50
N LYS A 175 5.39 7.14 -12.87
CA LYS A 175 4.66 8.41 -12.90
C LYS A 175 3.46 8.35 -13.86
N ALA A 176 3.61 7.75 -15.03
CA ALA A 176 2.51 7.63 -16.01
C ALA A 176 1.30 6.86 -15.43
N ILE A 177 1.53 5.72 -14.77
CA ILE A 177 0.45 4.97 -14.11
C ILE A 177 -0.16 5.78 -12.94
N LEU A 178 0.65 6.43 -12.11
CA LEU A 178 0.17 7.26 -11.01
C LEU A 178 -0.72 8.41 -11.52
N PHE A 179 -0.27 9.12 -12.57
CA PHE A 179 -1.07 10.20 -13.18
C PHE A 179 -2.35 9.69 -13.81
N LEU A 180 -2.30 8.55 -14.49
CA LEU A 180 -3.50 7.91 -15.06
C LEU A 180 -4.55 7.65 -13.98
N VAL A 181 -4.15 7.01 -12.87
CA VAL A 181 -5.05 6.71 -11.75
C VAL A 181 -5.59 8.00 -11.11
N MET A 182 -4.74 9.03 -10.93
CA MET A 182 -5.16 10.31 -10.38
C MET A 182 -6.18 11.01 -11.29
N ILE A 183 -5.94 11.04 -12.61
CA ILE A 183 -6.86 11.67 -13.57
C ILE A 183 -8.21 10.94 -13.59
N ALA A 184 -8.19 9.61 -13.64
CA ALA A 184 -9.42 8.83 -13.58
C ALA A 184 -10.19 9.05 -12.27
N SER A 185 -9.47 9.15 -11.14
CA SER A 185 -10.06 9.44 -9.83
C SER A 185 -10.60 10.85 -9.72
N CYS A 186 -10.03 11.84 -10.47
CA CYS A 186 -10.62 13.16 -10.57
C CYS A 186 -12.03 13.10 -11.19
N VAL A 187 -12.22 12.32 -12.25
CA VAL A 187 -13.54 12.16 -12.87
C VAL A 187 -14.55 11.63 -11.85
N VAL A 188 -14.17 10.61 -11.10
CA VAL A 188 -15.05 10.02 -10.06
C VAL A 188 -15.32 11.00 -8.91
N ALA A 189 -14.30 11.75 -8.47
CA ALA A 189 -14.44 12.75 -7.41
C ALA A 189 -15.32 13.93 -7.84
N VAL A 190 -15.14 14.44 -9.07
CA VAL A 190 -16.00 15.50 -9.65
C VAL A 190 -17.45 15.03 -9.75
N ALA A 191 -17.67 13.80 -10.23
CA ALA A 191 -19.01 13.24 -10.32
C ALA A 191 -19.67 13.13 -8.93
N ALA A 192 -18.93 12.65 -7.90
CA ALA A 192 -19.45 12.58 -6.54
C ALA A 192 -19.80 13.97 -5.96
N VAL A 193 -18.99 14.99 -6.23
CA VAL A 193 -19.26 16.36 -5.81
C VAL A 193 -20.46 16.95 -6.57
N TYR A 194 -20.59 16.66 -7.87
CA TYR A 194 -21.73 17.06 -8.67
C TYR A 194 -23.02 16.42 -8.16
N ASP A 195 -23.06 15.10 -7.94
CA ASP A 195 -24.24 14.40 -7.41
C ASP A 195 -24.66 14.98 -6.05
N TYR A 196 -23.70 15.34 -5.21
CA TYR A 196 -24.00 16.05 -3.97
C TYR A 196 -24.64 17.42 -4.22
N SER A 197 -24.13 18.20 -5.18
CA SER A 197 -24.59 19.57 -5.45
C SER A 197 -26.01 19.61 -6.04
N VAL A 198 -26.40 18.57 -6.78
CA VAL A 198 -27.75 18.45 -7.37
C VAL A 198 -28.73 17.66 -6.50
N GLY A 199 -28.28 17.20 -5.31
CA GLY A 199 -29.11 16.43 -4.38
C GLY A 199 -29.39 14.98 -4.80
N HIS A 200 -28.61 14.42 -5.71
CA HIS A 200 -28.68 13.00 -6.12
C HIS A 200 -28.08 12.12 -5.02
N VAL A 201 -28.77 12.01 -3.91
CA VAL A 201 -28.38 11.16 -2.79
C VAL A 201 -29.00 9.79 -2.92
N ASN A 202 -28.23 8.75 -2.71
CA ASN A 202 -28.73 7.39 -2.79
C ASN A 202 -29.71 7.10 -1.63
N ILE A 203 -30.85 6.49 -1.97
CA ILE A 203 -32.08 6.36 -1.17
C ILE A 203 -31.88 5.72 0.21
N LYS A 204 -30.82 4.96 0.44
CA LYS A 204 -30.55 4.26 1.71
C LYS A 204 -29.65 5.03 2.70
N GLY A 205 -29.80 6.33 2.83
CA GLY A 205 -29.14 7.04 3.92
C GLY A 205 -28.39 8.32 3.55
N GLU A 206 -28.87 9.07 2.57
CA GLU A 206 -28.30 10.40 2.21
C GLU A 206 -26.79 10.37 1.95
N ARG A 207 -26.32 9.34 1.23
CA ARG A 207 -24.89 9.12 0.97
C ARG A 207 -24.61 9.06 -0.51
N ILE A 208 -23.48 9.63 -0.92
CA ILE A 208 -23.01 9.62 -2.31
C ILE A 208 -22.21 8.35 -2.56
N VAL A 209 -22.54 7.65 -3.63
CA VAL A 209 -21.78 6.53 -4.19
C VAL A 209 -21.01 7.00 -5.43
N GLY A 210 -19.98 6.26 -5.85
CA GLY A 210 -19.28 6.58 -7.09
C GLY A 210 -20.13 6.31 -8.32
N VAL A 211 -19.99 7.12 -9.33
CA VAL A 211 -20.66 6.97 -10.63
C VAL A 211 -20.25 5.66 -11.34
N ILE A 212 -19.10 5.13 -11.01
CA ILE A 212 -18.60 3.85 -11.50
C ILE A 212 -19.05 2.76 -10.52
N GLY A 213 -20.20 2.14 -10.79
CA GLY A 213 -20.88 1.20 -9.91
C GLY A 213 -20.02 0.02 -9.49
N GLY A 214 -19.45 -0.73 -10.41
CA GLY A 214 -18.71 -1.95 -10.08
C GLY A 214 -17.40 -1.76 -9.29
N LEU A 215 -16.92 -0.52 -9.09
CA LEU A 215 -15.71 -0.25 -8.31
C LEU A 215 -15.98 0.60 -7.06
N PHE A 216 -17.00 1.47 -7.10
CA PHE A 216 -17.28 2.47 -6.07
C PHE A 216 -18.75 2.50 -5.65
N ASP A 217 -19.47 1.38 -5.76
CA ASP A 217 -20.87 1.26 -5.30
C ASP A 217 -21.06 1.58 -3.81
N ASN A 218 -19.98 1.40 -3.04
CA ASN A 218 -20.01 1.67 -1.61
C ASN A 218 -19.31 3.00 -1.31
N PRO A 219 -19.97 3.95 -0.62
CA PRO A 219 -19.33 5.22 -0.22
C PRO A 219 -18.06 5.05 0.58
N ASN A 220 -17.92 3.94 1.34
CA ASN A 220 -16.68 3.70 2.10
C ASN A 220 -15.52 3.31 1.19
N ASP A 221 -15.78 2.58 0.10
CA ASP A 221 -14.76 2.15 -0.85
C ASP A 221 -14.28 3.34 -1.69
N LEU A 222 -15.21 4.20 -2.12
CA LEU A 222 -14.87 5.48 -2.75
C LEU A 222 -14.02 6.36 -1.82
N ALA A 223 -14.45 6.53 -0.56
CA ALA A 223 -13.72 7.32 0.42
C ALA A 223 -12.31 6.75 0.67
N LEU A 224 -12.19 5.43 0.86
CA LEU A 224 -10.91 4.74 1.03
C LEU A 224 -9.97 5.01 -0.15
N HIS A 225 -10.48 4.85 -1.37
CA HIS A 225 -9.70 5.10 -2.57
C HIS A 225 -9.17 6.52 -2.62
N LEU A 226 -10.04 7.53 -2.44
CA LEU A 226 -9.65 8.93 -2.46
C LEU A 226 -8.68 9.29 -1.33
N VAL A 227 -8.88 8.76 -0.10
CA VAL A 227 -7.96 8.94 1.04
C VAL A 227 -6.56 8.46 0.70
N THR A 228 -6.42 7.33 0.01
CA THR A 228 -5.10 6.81 -0.36
C THR A 228 -4.39 7.62 -1.43
N LEU A 229 -5.12 8.35 -2.26
CA LEU A 229 -4.54 9.20 -3.32
C LEU A 229 -4.09 10.58 -2.83
N VAL A 230 -4.73 11.14 -1.78
CA VAL A 230 -4.36 12.46 -1.24
C VAL A 230 -2.87 12.57 -0.92
N PRO A 231 -2.25 11.68 -0.11
CA PRO A 231 -0.83 11.78 0.22
C PRO A 231 0.09 11.52 -0.98
N LEU A 232 -0.35 10.75 -1.99
CA LEU A 232 0.38 10.57 -3.24
C LEU A 232 0.45 11.87 -4.04
N CYS A 233 -0.67 12.57 -4.19
CA CYS A 233 -0.72 13.88 -4.85
C CYS A 233 0.19 14.89 -4.13
N LEU A 234 0.11 14.97 -2.80
CA LEU A 234 0.91 15.90 -2.00
C LEU A 234 2.41 15.53 -2.03
N GLY A 235 2.74 14.23 -1.98
CA GLY A 235 4.12 13.75 -2.13
C GLY A 235 4.71 14.10 -3.50
N LEU A 236 3.97 13.87 -4.57
CA LEU A 236 4.39 14.25 -5.93
C LEU A 236 4.46 15.78 -6.11
N ALA A 237 3.55 16.55 -5.50
CA ALA A 237 3.60 18.02 -5.53
C ALA A 237 4.87 18.56 -4.86
N LEU A 238 5.28 17.95 -3.74
CA LEU A 238 6.53 18.31 -3.05
C LEU A 238 7.77 17.88 -3.86
N ALA A 239 7.69 16.79 -4.62
CA ALA A 239 8.74 16.32 -5.50
C ALA A 239 8.86 17.12 -6.80
N ALA A 240 7.77 17.76 -7.25
CA ALA A 240 7.72 18.47 -8.53
C ALA A 240 8.60 19.73 -8.53
N ARG A 241 9.26 20.01 -9.67
CA ARG A 241 10.06 21.24 -9.88
C ARG A 241 9.22 22.40 -10.43
N GLY A 242 8.27 22.09 -11.34
CA GLY A 242 7.42 23.09 -11.98
C GLY A 242 6.26 23.55 -11.11
N MET A 243 6.00 24.85 -11.04
CA MET A 243 4.92 25.44 -10.22
C MET A 243 3.54 24.99 -10.70
N ILE A 244 3.32 24.93 -12.02
CA ILE A 244 2.04 24.50 -12.61
C ILE A 244 1.71 23.06 -12.15
N LEU A 245 2.67 22.14 -12.24
CA LEU A 245 2.47 20.76 -11.82
C LEU A 245 2.17 20.66 -10.31
N LYS A 246 2.86 21.47 -9.48
CA LYS A 246 2.54 21.56 -8.04
C LYS A 246 1.11 21.97 -7.79
N LEU A 247 0.66 23.04 -8.46
CA LEU A 247 -0.70 23.56 -8.31
C LEU A 247 -1.75 22.53 -8.75
N VAL A 248 -1.54 21.85 -9.89
CA VAL A 248 -2.43 20.78 -10.37
C VAL A 248 -2.51 19.63 -9.36
N LEU A 249 -1.38 19.17 -8.83
CA LEU A 249 -1.37 18.07 -7.87
C LEU A 249 -2.00 18.45 -6.51
N VAL A 250 -1.82 19.70 -6.08
CA VAL A 250 -2.50 20.22 -4.89
C VAL A 250 -4.01 20.35 -5.14
N ALA A 251 -4.41 20.81 -6.32
CA ALA A 251 -5.83 20.87 -6.70
C ALA A 251 -6.47 19.47 -6.71
N PHE A 252 -5.78 18.46 -7.23
CA PHE A 252 -6.23 17.05 -7.15
C PHE A 252 -6.38 16.60 -5.70
N ALA A 253 -5.40 16.90 -4.84
CA ALA A 253 -5.50 16.54 -3.43
C ALA A 253 -6.69 17.21 -2.74
N CYS A 254 -6.93 18.50 -3.00
CA CYS A 254 -8.10 19.23 -2.49
C CYS A 254 -9.41 18.63 -3.00
N LEU A 255 -9.50 18.33 -4.29
CA LEU A 255 -10.68 17.67 -4.89
C LEU A 255 -10.96 16.30 -4.24
N PHE A 256 -9.93 15.49 -4.04
CA PHE A 256 -10.08 14.19 -3.38
C PHE A 256 -10.52 14.32 -1.92
N MET A 257 -10.00 15.31 -1.19
CA MET A 257 -10.46 15.58 0.19
C MET A 257 -11.92 16.00 0.22
N VAL A 258 -12.36 16.88 -0.70
CA VAL A 258 -13.77 17.25 -0.86
C VAL A 258 -14.61 16.02 -1.23
N GLY A 259 -14.13 15.20 -2.16
CA GLY A 259 -14.75 13.91 -2.52
C GLY A 259 -14.96 13.00 -1.30
N VAL A 260 -13.94 12.86 -0.42
CA VAL A 260 -14.08 12.08 0.83
C VAL A 260 -15.18 12.67 1.73
N VAL A 261 -15.23 13.99 1.87
CA VAL A 261 -16.25 14.68 2.70
C VAL A 261 -17.65 14.37 2.20
N VAL A 262 -17.92 14.52 0.89
CA VAL A 262 -19.26 14.32 0.32
C VAL A 262 -19.73 12.87 0.31
N THR A 263 -18.82 11.88 0.50
CA THR A 263 -19.25 10.48 0.69
C THR A 263 -19.94 10.24 2.03
N PHE A 264 -19.79 11.14 3.00
CA PHE A 264 -20.25 10.97 4.38
C PHE A 264 -19.82 9.65 5.02
N SER A 265 -18.62 9.16 4.66
CA SER A 265 -18.02 7.96 5.24
C SER A 265 -17.26 8.30 6.52
N ARG A 266 -17.74 7.81 7.68
CA ARG A 266 -17.04 7.98 8.98
C ARG A 266 -15.62 7.38 8.91
N GLY A 267 -15.51 6.16 8.36
CA GLY A 267 -14.21 5.48 8.18
C GLY A 267 -13.27 6.24 7.25
N GLY A 268 -13.79 6.78 6.14
CA GLY A 268 -13.04 7.61 5.23
C GLY A 268 -12.54 8.90 5.88
N PHE A 269 -13.38 9.56 6.67
CA PHE A 269 -13.02 10.77 7.38
C PHE A 269 -11.92 10.53 8.43
N ILE A 270 -12.09 9.50 9.29
CA ILE A 270 -11.07 9.11 10.28
C ILE A 270 -9.76 8.75 9.55
N GLY A 271 -9.86 7.98 8.46
CA GLY A 271 -8.74 7.64 7.61
C GLY A 271 -8.01 8.86 7.05
N LEU A 272 -8.74 9.86 6.57
CA LEU A 272 -8.17 11.09 6.03
C LEU A 272 -7.40 11.86 7.11
N VAL A 273 -7.98 12.06 8.29
CA VAL A 273 -7.34 12.77 9.40
C VAL A 273 -6.05 12.06 9.84
N ILE A 274 -6.10 10.73 10.03
CA ILE A 274 -4.92 9.95 10.42
C ILE A 274 -3.86 9.97 9.32
N THR A 275 -4.26 9.86 8.06
CA THR A 275 -3.36 9.92 6.89
C THR A 275 -2.64 11.28 6.81
N MET A 276 -3.37 12.37 6.96
CA MET A 276 -2.81 13.72 6.96
C MET A 276 -1.88 13.96 8.15
N THR A 277 -2.23 13.45 9.32
CA THR A 277 -1.38 13.48 10.51
C THR A 277 -0.09 12.68 10.30
N ALA A 278 -0.17 11.47 9.74
CA ALA A 278 0.99 10.64 9.41
C ALA A 278 1.91 11.33 8.38
N LEU A 279 1.32 11.95 7.34
CA LEU A 279 2.05 12.71 6.33
C LEU A 279 2.76 13.92 6.96
N ALA A 280 2.06 14.71 7.79
CA ALA A 280 2.61 15.86 8.49
C ALA A 280 3.76 15.47 9.41
N TRP A 281 3.59 14.36 10.15
CA TRP A 281 4.64 13.83 11.03
C TRP A 281 5.92 13.47 10.26
N LYS A 282 5.79 12.76 9.14
CA LYS A 282 6.92 12.29 8.34
C LYS A 282 7.63 13.42 7.59
N LEU A 283 6.92 14.45 7.17
CA LEU A 283 7.49 15.60 6.45
C LEU A 283 8.27 16.57 7.35
N GLY A 284 8.10 16.47 8.68
CA GLY A 284 8.84 17.25 9.66
C GLY A 284 8.20 18.58 10.07
N ARG A 285 8.83 19.27 11.04
CA ARG A 285 8.24 20.40 11.78
C ARG A 285 7.79 21.56 10.88
N ARG A 286 8.56 21.87 9.81
CA ARG A 286 8.27 23.00 8.91
C ARG A 286 6.93 22.85 8.17
N ASN A 287 6.56 21.62 7.80
CA ASN A 287 5.35 21.35 7.03
C ASN A 287 4.15 20.95 7.90
N ARG A 288 4.36 20.69 9.21
CA ARG A 288 3.28 20.27 10.13
C ARG A 288 2.15 21.30 10.22
N ILE A 289 2.48 22.59 10.30
CA ILE A 289 1.48 23.66 10.41
C ILE A 289 0.62 23.70 9.15
N PHE A 290 1.24 23.63 7.96
CA PHE A 290 0.49 23.62 6.69
C PHE A 290 -0.49 22.44 6.63
N PHE A 291 -0.03 21.23 6.94
CA PHE A 291 -0.90 20.04 6.90
C PHE A 291 -1.92 20.00 8.05
N ALA A 292 -1.60 20.58 9.20
CA ALA A 292 -2.56 20.74 10.29
C ALA A 292 -3.68 21.72 9.91
N LEU A 293 -3.34 22.84 9.28
CA LEU A 293 -4.31 23.80 8.77
C LEU A 293 -5.16 23.20 7.64
N LEU A 294 -4.54 22.45 6.72
CA LEU A 294 -5.25 21.75 5.65
C LEU A 294 -6.22 20.69 6.23
N GLY A 295 -5.76 19.86 7.17
CA GLY A 295 -6.60 18.89 7.86
C GLY A 295 -7.71 19.55 8.69
N GLY A 296 -7.39 20.61 9.41
CA GLY A 296 -8.37 21.43 10.16
C GLY A 296 -9.43 22.04 9.25
N GLY A 297 -9.02 22.55 8.07
CA GLY A 297 -9.95 23.07 7.06
C GLY A 297 -10.90 22.01 6.52
N VAL A 298 -10.42 20.77 6.33
CA VAL A 298 -11.27 19.64 5.93
C VAL A 298 -12.28 19.28 7.03
N ILE A 299 -11.85 19.28 8.32
CA ILE A 299 -12.75 19.04 9.46
C ILE A 299 -13.83 20.13 9.52
N LEU A 300 -13.41 21.38 9.40
CA LEU A 300 -14.34 22.51 9.40
C LEU A 300 -15.32 22.43 8.23
N GLY A 301 -14.81 22.12 7.02
CA GLY A 301 -15.63 21.92 5.83
C GLY A 301 -16.67 20.80 6.03
N LEU A 302 -16.30 19.69 6.64
CA LEU A 302 -17.25 18.62 6.98
C LEU A 302 -18.35 19.12 7.92
N VAL A 303 -17.99 19.85 8.98
CA VAL A 303 -18.97 20.37 9.96
C VAL A 303 -19.93 21.35 9.33
N VAL A 304 -19.45 22.18 8.39
CA VAL A 304 -20.27 23.20 7.71
C VAL A 304 -21.16 22.59 6.63
N VAL A 305 -20.61 21.66 5.82
CA VAL A 305 -21.28 21.11 4.64
C VAL A 305 -22.17 19.91 4.98
N ALA A 306 -21.89 19.22 6.11
CA ALA A 306 -22.61 18.03 6.46
C ALA A 306 -24.08 18.28 6.79
N PRO A 307 -25.02 17.53 6.19
CA PRO A 307 -26.45 17.57 6.55
C PRO A 307 -26.64 17.34 8.07
N VAL A 308 -27.70 17.94 8.63
CA VAL A 308 -28.04 17.78 10.07
C VAL A 308 -28.18 16.31 10.45
N ALA A 309 -28.80 15.53 9.60
CA ALA A 309 -28.93 14.07 9.79
C ALA A 309 -27.57 13.37 9.95
N TYR A 310 -26.57 13.74 9.15
CA TYR A 310 -25.23 13.17 9.26
C TYR A 310 -24.49 13.63 10.52
N ARG A 311 -24.62 14.90 10.90
CA ARG A 311 -24.05 15.44 12.15
C ARG A 311 -24.62 14.70 13.37
N ASN A 312 -25.94 14.45 13.37
CA ASN A 312 -26.58 13.67 14.42
C ASN A 312 -26.08 12.23 14.47
N ARG A 313 -25.84 11.59 13.30
CA ARG A 313 -25.21 10.27 13.20
C ARG A 313 -23.77 10.23 13.74
N LEU A 314 -22.99 11.29 13.56
CA LEU A 314 -21.64 11.36 14.14
C LEU A 314 -21.66 11.42 15.66
N ALA A 315 -22.70 12.04 16.24
CA ALA A 315 -22.90 12.17 17.69
C ALA A 315 -23.50 10.92 18.36
N THR A 316 -24.09 10.00 17.59
CA THR A 316 -24.84 8.85 18.12
C THR A 316 -24.11 7.54 17.85
N THR A 317 -23.76 6.80 18.92
CA THR A 317 -23.19 5.45 18.81
C THR A 317 -24.24 4.36 18.61
N GLN A 318 -25.52 4.68 18.73
CA GLN A 318 -26.67 3.77 18.59
C GLN A 318 -27.28 3.77 17.18
N ASP A 319 -26.56 4.21 16.16
CA ASP A 319 -26.98 4.10 14.78
C ASP A 319 -27.07 2.61 14.38
N GLU A 320 -28.18 2.21 13.78
CA GLU A 320 -28.47 0.85 13.31
C GLU A 320 -27.32 0.26 12.49
N SER A 321 -26.66 1.10 11.68
CA SER A 321 -25.50 0.69 10.90
C SER A 321 -24.25 0.44 11.76
N ALA A 322 -24.10 1.07 12.91
CA ALA A 322 -22.99 0.86 13.83
C ALA A 322 -23.19 -0.44 14.64
N LEU A 323 -24.43 -0.70 15.05
CA LEU A 323 -24.81 -1.94 15.76
C LEU A 323 -24.62 -3.16 14.82
N ALA A 324 -25.09 -3.08 13.58
CA ALA A 324 -24.90 -4.14 12.59
C ALA A 324 -23.41 -4.46 12.36
N ARG A 325 -22.53 -3.43 12.26
CA ARG A 325 -21.08 -3.65 12.13
C ARG A 325 -20.44 -4.29 13.35
N THR A 326 -20.93 -3.96 14.55
CA THR A 326 -20.44 -4.56 15.78
C THR A 326 -20.81 -6.05 15.82
N ASP A 327 -21.99 -6.40 15.36
CA ASP A 327 -22.44 -7.80 15.28
C ASP A 327 -21.68 -8.56 14.19
N ASP A 328 -21.47 -7.95 13.02
CA ASP A 328 -20.63 -8.54 11.97
C ASP A 328 -19.19 -8.76 12.45
N LEU A 329 -18.63 -7.82 13.22
CA LEU A 329 -17.28 -7.96 13.81
C LEU A 329 -17.22 -9.13 14.81
N LYS A 330 -18.18 -9.22 15.75
CA LYS A 330 -18.25 -10.33 16.71
C LYS A 330 -18.38 -11.68 16.01
N ARG A 331 -19.24 -11.75 14.99
CA ARG A 331 -19.48 -12.96 14.21
C ARG A 331 -18.24 -13.36 13.40
N SER A 332 -17.57 -12.42 12.76
CA SER A 332 -16.35 -12.71 12.01
C SER A 332 -15.21 -13.22 12.91
N ILE A 333 -15.06 -12.66 14.12
CA ILE A 333 -14.11 -13.16 15.12
C ILE A 333 -14.50 -14.57 15.58
N PHE A 334 -15.79 -14.82 15.85
CA PHE A 334 -16.28 -16.15 16.23
C PHE A 334 -15.98 -17.19 15.13
N LEU A 335 -16.26 -16.88 13.87
CA LEU A 335 -15.96 -17.76 12.73
C LEU A 335 -14.47 -18.00 12.57
N THR A 336 -13.64 -16.98 12.77
CA THR A 336 -12.17 -17.11 12.75
C THR A 336 -11.68 -18.09 13.81
N ILE A 337 -12.22 -18.02 15.03
CA ILE A 337 -11.84 -18.94 16.13
C ILE A 337 -12.32 -20.38 15.82
N ARG A 338 -13.49 -20.52 15.22
CA ARG A 338 -14.06 -21.84 14.90
C ARG A 338 -13.40 -22.50 13.69
N HIS A 339 -12.92 -21.70 12.72
CA HIS A 339 -12.29 -22.16 11.48
C HIS A 339 -10.91 -21.50 11.27
N PRO A 340 -9.91 -21.77 12.14
CA PRO A 340 -8.68 -20.97 12.17
C PRO A 340 -7.71 -21.23 11.01
N ILE A 341 -7.82 -22.36 10.30
CA ILE A 341 -6.83 -22.78 9.28
C ILE A 341 -7.20 -22.23 7.89
N LEU A 342 -8.39 -22.58 7.39
CA LEU A 342 -8.85 -22.22 6.03
C LEU A 342 -10.07 -21.29 6.03
N GLY A 343 -10.56 -20.87 7.20
CA GLY A 343 -11.77 -20.08 7.32
C GLY A 343 -13.02 -20.84 6.87
N VAL A 344 -14.04 -20.09 6.46
CA VAL A 344 -15.33 -20.63 5.95
C VAL A 344 -15.37 -20.68 4.42
N GLY A 345 -14.27 -20.35 3.74
CA GLY A 345 -14.21 -20.19 2.29
C GLY A 345 -14.31 -18.73 1.84
N MET A 346 -13.57 -18.40 0.79
CA MET A 346 -13.53 -17.05 0.23
C MET A 346 -14.96 -16.61 -0.18
N ASP A 347 -15.35 -15.37 0.18
CA ASP A 347 -16.67 -14.76 -0.05
C ASP A 347 -17.87 -15.55 0.52
N ASN A 348 -17.62 -16.54 1.41
CA ASN A 348 -18.68 -17.31 2.06
C ASN A 348 -19.13 -16.72 3.40
N TYR A 349 -18.43 -15.71 3.96
CA TYR A 349 -18.85 -15.05 5.20
C TYR A 349 -20.29 -14.57 5.14
N VAL A 350 -20.75 -14.06 4.00
CA VAL A 350 -22.09 -13.53 3.77
C VAL A 350 -23.20 -14.57 4.12
N LEU A 351 -22.92 -15.86 3.90
CA LEU A 351 -23.86 -16.95 4.22
C LEU A 351 -24.04 -17.19 5.73
N TYR A 352 -23.10 -16.68 6.52
CA TYR A 352 -23.14 -16.74 7.99
C TYR A 352 -23.59 -15.43 8.62
N SER A 353 -23.71 -14.35 7.84
CA SER A 353 -24.15 -13.04 8.31
C SER A 353 -25.67 -12.97 8.35
N ASN A 354 -26.25 -12.40 9.43
CA ASN A 354 -27.71 -12.19 9.54
C ASN A 354 -28.21 -11.12 8.54
N SER A 355 -27.31 -10.27 8.05
CA SER A 355 -27.64 -9.15 7.17
C SER A 355 -27.38 -9.46 5.69
N GLU A 356 -26.88 -10.68 5.38
CA GLU A 356 -26.40 -11.07 4.04
C GLU A 356 -25.35 -10.08 3.48
N LYS A 357 -24.57 -9.45 4.37
CA LYS A 357 -23.54 -8.44 4.05
C LYS A 357 -22.16 -8.96 4.37
N ALA A 358 -21.16 -8.36 3.72
CA ALA A 358 -19.76 -8.59 4.02
C ALA A 358 -19.37 -8.05 5.42
N THR A 359 -18.22 -8.47 5.94
CA THR A 359 -17.72 -8.16 7.30
C THR A 359 -17.56 -6.67 7.63
N HIS A 360 -17.53 -5.80 6.62
CA HIS A 360 -17.18 -4.37 6.73
C HIS A 360 -15.82 -4.10 7.40
N ASN A 361 -14.93 -5.10 7.40
CA ASN A 361 -13.57 -5.00 7.94
C ASN A 361 -12.67 -5.98 7.17
N ALA A 362 -11.66 -5.46 6.46
CA ALA A 362 -10.78 -6.28 5.63
C ALA A 362 -9.96 -7.31 6.42
N TYR A 363 -9.60 -7.03 7.67
CA TYR A 363 -8.80 -7.95 8.49
C TYR A 363 -9.60 -9.15 8.95
N THR A 364 -10.81 -8.91 9.44
CA THR A 364 -11.71 -10.00 9.84
C THR A 364 -12.34 -10.69 8.64
N GLN A 365 -12.44 -10.02 7.49
CA GLN A 365 -12.78 -10.65 6.22
C GLN A 365 -11.78 -11.77 5.90
N VAL A 366 -10.47 -11.43 5.85
CA VAL A 366 -9.44 -12.42 5.54
C VAL A 366 -9.38 -13.53 6.59
N SER A 367 -9.47 -13.19 7.88
CA SER A 367 -9.37 -14.20 8.94
C SER A 367 -10.60 -15.14 9.02
N ALA A 368 -11.80 -14.63 8.79
CA ALA A 368 -13.01 -15.44 8.80
C ALA A 368 -13.15 -16.31 7.53
N GLU A 369 -12.79 -15.77 6.37
CA GLU A 369 -12.94 -16.45 5.08
C GLU A 369 -11.79 -17.39 4.74
N LEU A 370 -10.55 -17.03 5.07
CA LEU A 370 -9.32 -17.75 4.70
C LEU A 370 -8.49 -18.25 5.89
N GLY A 371 -8.89 -17.92 7.12
CA GLY A 371 -8.21 -18.33 8.34
C GLY A 371 -7.05 -17.43 8.78
N LEU A 372 -6.46 -17.77 9.95
CA LEU A 372 -5.42 -16.96 10.60
C LEU A 372 -4.10 -16.93 9.84
N ILE A 373 -3.76 -18.01 9.11
CA ILE A 373 -2.53 -18.06 8.30
C ILE A 373 -2.60 -17.02 7.19
N ALA A 374 -3.75 -16.96 6.49
CA ALA A 374 -3.98 -15.96 5.46
C ALA A 374 -3.99 -14.52 6.03
N ALA A 375 -4.63 -14.32 7.19
CA ALA A 375 -4.64 -13.04 7.87
C ALA A 375 -3.21 -12.58 8.23
N THR A 376 -2.35 -13.51 8.68
CA THR A 376 -0.94 -13.23 8.95
C THR A 376 -0.19 -12.83 7.68
N PHE A 377 -0.40 -13.53 6.56
CA PHE A 377 0.21 -13.18 5.27
C PHE A 377 -0.27 -11.82 4.77
N TYR A 378 -1.54 -11.51 4.93
CA TYR A 378 -2.12 -10.23 4.54
C TYR A 378 -1.52 -9.06 5.35
N VAL A 379 -1.48 -9.18 6.67
CA VAL A 379 -0.87 -8.16 7.53
C VAL A 379 0.62 -8.01 7.24
N TRP A 380 1.33 -9.12 7.03
CA TRP A 380 2.76 -9.08 6.68
C TRP A 380 3.00 -8.43 5.31
N PHE A 381 2.14 -8.67 4.33
CA PHE A 381 2.18 -8.01 3.03
C PHE A 381 2.11 -6.47 3.17
N LEU A 382 1.25 -5.96 4.04
CA LEU A 382 1.14 -4.52 4.32
C LEU A 382 2.38 -3.98 5.05
N ILE A 383 2.85 -4.69 6.07
CA ILE A 383 4.03 -4.30 6.87
C ILE A 383 5.31 -4.35 6.02
N SER A 384 5.48 -5.36 5.16
CA SER A 384 6.67 -5.49 4.32
C SER A 384 6.81 -4.31 3.36
N SER A 385 5.70 -3.86 2.78
CA SER A 385 5.66 -2.68 1.91
C SER A 385 6.04 -1.39 2.67
N MET A 386 5.53 -1.21 3.91
CA MET A 386 5.92 -0.08 4.76
C MET A 386 7.42 -0.08 5.07
N LYS A 387 7.98 -1.25 5.41
CA LYS A 387 9.41 -1.42 5.70
C LYS A 387 10.28 -1.17 4.47
N ARG A 388 9.85 -1.64 3.29
CA ARG A 388 10.54 -1.44 2.01
C ARG A 388 10.70 0.04 1.66
N LEU A 389 9.70 0.85 1.93
CA LEU A 389 9.72 2.29 1.64
C LEU A 389 10.51 3.11 2.67
N LYS A 390 10.81 2.55 3.86
CA LYS A 390 11.44 3.28 4.97
C LYS A 390 12.81 3.91 4.60
N PRO A 391 13.77 3.21 3.96
CA PRO A 391 15.06 3.78 3.62
C PRO A 391 14.93 5.02 2.72
N PHE A 392 14.03 4.97 1.74
CA PHE A 392 13.79 6.09 0.81
C PHE A 392 13.08 7.27 1.48
N ALA A 393 12.14 6.99 2.40
CA ALA A 393 11.40 8.01 3.14
C ALA A 393 12.29 8.76 4.15
N GLU A 394 13.29 8.11 4.73
CA GLU A 394 14.22 8.67 5.73
C GLU A 394 15.47 9.31 5.09
N ASN A 395 15.70 9.09 3.80
CA ASN A 395 16.87 9.61 3.09
C ASN A 395 16.88 11.16 3.11
N LYS A 396 18.00 11.72 3.56
CA LYS A 396 18.28 13.16 3.56
C LYS A 396 19.65 13.38 2.94
N VAL A 397 19.75 14.35 2.05
CA VAL A 397 21.00 14.78 1.44
C VAL A 397 21.66 15.83 2.36
N ASN A 398 22.96 16.06 2.20
CA ASN A 398 23.74 17.08 2.90
C ASN A 398 22.99 18.43 2.90
N GLY A 399 22.86 19.07 4.08
CA GLY A 399 22.05 20.27 4.29
C GLY A 399 20.59 20.01 4.66
N GLY A 400 20.19 18.75 4.94
CA GLY A 400 18.84 18.40 5.44
C GLY A 400 17.73 18.44 4.40
N ARG A 401 18.05 18.64 3.12
CA ARG A 401 17.09 18.58 2.00
C ARG A 401 16.72 17.13 1.70
N ARG A 402 15.47 16.89 1.35
CA ARG A 402 14.99 15.57 0.93
C ARG A 402 15.06 15.45 -0.60
N PRO A 403 15.58 14.34 -1.14
CA PRO A 403 15.48 14.09 -2.57
C PRO A 403 14.01 13.87 -2.98
N PRO A 404 13.64 14.14 -4.23
CA PRO A 404 12.26 13.96 -4.73
C PRO A 404 11.66 12.58 -4.45
N VAL A 405 12.46 11.52 -4.53
CA VAL A 405 12.04 10.14 -4.21
C VAL A 405 11.54 9.99 -2.77
N SER A 406 12.16 10.70 -1.81
CA SER A 406 11.73 10.66 -0.42
C SER A 406 10.28 11.16 -0.25
N TYR A 407 9.90 12.21 -0.97
CA TYR A 407 8.53 12.73 -0.90
C TYR A 407 7.52 11.72 -1.44
N LEU A 408 7.83 11.03 -2.55
CA LEU A 408 6.97 9.98 -3.07
C LEU A 408 6.91 8.77 -2.13
N ALA A 409 8.04 8.35 -1.56
CA ALA A 409 8.08 7.26 -0.58
C ALA A 409 7.27 7.58 0.69
N ILE A 410 7.36 8.83 1.19
CA ILE A 410 6.54 9.32 2.31
C ILE A 410 5.06 9.33 1.93
N GLY A 411 4.72 9.79 0.71
CA GLY A 411 3.35 9.76 0.19
C GLY A 411 2.79 8.34 0.15
N LEU A 412 3.55 7.37 -0.39
CA LEU A 412 3.16 5.95 -0.43
C LEU A 412 2.99 5.34 0.97
N GLN A 413 3.88 5.65 1.92
CA GLN A 413 3.73 5.20 3.30
C GLN A 413 2.48 5.80 3.96
N ALA A 414 2.19 7.08 3.73
CA ALA A 414 0.98 7.71 4.24
C ALA A 414 -0.28 7.13 3.58
N SER A 415 -0.23 6.77 2.28
CA SER A 415 -1.31 6.05 1.58
C SER A 415 -1.58 4.69 2.20
N LEU A 416 -0.53 3.94 2.55
CA LEU A 416 -0.68 2.66 3.26
C LEU A 416 -1.29 2.85 4.66
N VAL A 417 -0.91 3.91 5.40
CA VAL A 417 -1.55 4.24 6.67
C VAL A 417 -3.04 4.55 6.46
N GLY A 418 -3.38 5.34 5.44
CA GLY A 418 -4.76 5.62 5.07
C GLY A 418 -5.55 4.34 4.75
N TYR A 419 -4.95 3.45 3.96
CA TYR A 419 -5.55 2.15 3.69
C TYR A 419 -5.76 1.32 4.95
N LEU A 420 -4.75 1.21 5.81
CA LEU A 420 -4.84 0.45 7.08
C LEU A 420 -6.01 0.90 7.95
N VAL A 421 -6.26 2.20 8.02
CA VAL A 421 -7.37 2.75 8.82
C VAL A 421 -8.71 2.58 8.13
N CYS A 422 -8.82 2.96 6.85
CA CYS A 422 -10.09 2.87 6.12
C CYS A 422 -10.55 1.44 5.92
N SER A 423 -9.65 0.49 5.70
CA SER A 423 -9.95 -0.92 5.52
C SER A 423 -10.49 -1.61 6.79
N PHE A 424 -10.33 -0.98 7.96
CA PHE A 424 -11.02 -1.41 9.18
C PHE A 424 -12.54 -1.20 9.09
N PHE A 425 -13.01 -0.36 8.16
CA PHE A 425 -14.42 -0.02 7.97
C PHE A 425 -14.98 -0.48 6.62
N ALA A 426 -14.21 -1.28 5.86
CA ALA A 426 -14.57 -1.75 4.51
C ALA A 426 -14.04 -3.16 4.24
N SER A 427 -14.79 -3.97 3.48
CA SER A 427 -14.39 -5.33 3.07
C SER A 427 -13.64 -5.29 1.74
N VAL A 428 -12.41 -4.77 1.76
CA VAL A 428 -11.61 -4.44 0.57
C VAL A 428 -10.34 -5.28 0.42
N ALA A 429 -10.21 -6.37 1.20
CA ALA A 429 -8.97 -7.14 1.28
C ALA A 429 -8.53 -7.72 -0.08
N TYR A 430 -9.47 -8.08 -0.95
CA TYR A 430 -9.20 -8.72 -2.24
C TYR A 430 -9.32 -7.76 -3.43
N LEU A 431 -9.59 -6.47 -3.17
CA LEU A 431 -9.77 -5.45 -4.19
C LEU A 431 -8.44 -4.81 -4.61
N TRP A 432 -8.42 -4.19 -5.78
CA TRP A 432 -7.25 -3.62 -6.46
C TRP A 432 -6.45 -2.59 -5.63
N TYR A 433 -7.11 -1.85 -4.74
CA TYR A 433 -6.56 -0.67 -4.06
C TYR A 433 -5.19 -0.90 -3.43
N VAL A 434 -5.10 -1.85 -2.51
CA VAL A 434 -3.88 -2.12 -1.75
C VAL A 434 -2.78 -2.73 -2.61
N TYR A 435 -3.15 -3.59 -3.57
CA TYR A 435 -2.18 -4.24 -4.46
C TYR A 435 -1.50 -3.23 -5.36
N TYR A 436 -2.21 -2.21 -5.84
CA TYR A 436 -1.63 -1.10 -6.59
C TYR A 436 -0.68 -0.27 -5.73
N ILE A 437 -1.07 0.11 -4.51
CA ILE A 437 -0.22 0.90 -3.60
C ILE A 437 1.06 0.14 -3.26
N VAL A 438 0.96 -1.15 -2.94
CA VAL A 438 2.13 -2.01 -2.68
C VAL A 438 3.00 -2.17 -3.93
N ALA A 439 2.38 -2.38 -5.11
CA ALA A 439 3.11 -2.45 -6.37
C ALA A 439 3.90 -1.17 -6.66
N TYR A 440 3.32 0.02 -6.42
CA TYR A 440 4.04 1.29 -6.56
C TYR A 440 5.25 1.36 -5.63
N GLY A 441 5.12 0.89 -4.39
CA GLY A 441 6.22 0.83 -3.43
C GLY A 441 7.34 -0.11 -3.86
N VAL A 442 7.00 -1.29 -4.38
CA VAL A 442 7.97 -2.26 -4.93
C VAL A 442 8.66 -1.68 -6.17
N CYS A 443 7.91 -1.08 -7.10
CA CYS A 443 8.47 -0.45 -8.30
C CYS A 443 9.42 0.69 -7.93
N LEU A 444 9.03 1.59 -7.02
CA LEU A 444 9.87 2.70 -6.55
C LEU A 444 11.20 2.19 -5.98
N SER A 445 11.13 1.21 -5.08
CA SER A 445 12.32 0.59 -4.48
C SER A 445 13.25 0.00 -5.54
N ARG A 446 12.72 -0.76 -6.50
CA ARG A 446 13.52 -1.40 -7.57
C ARG A 446 14.20 -0.39 -8.50
N ILE A 447 13.45 0.63 -8.92
CA ILE A 447 13.98 1.67 -9.82
C ILE A 447 15.17 2.38 -9.15
N HIS A 448 15.04 2.72 -7.87
CA HIS A 448 16.11 3.42 -7.15
C HIS A 448 17.32 2.54 -6.82
N SER A 449 17.10 1.31 -6.37
CA SER A 449 18.21 0.40 -6.12
C SER A 449 19.04 0.12 -7.38
N ALA A 450 18.39 0.03 -8.55
CA ALA A 450 19.09 -0.13 -9.81
C ALA A 450 19.90 1.11 -10.21
N THR A 451 19.36 2.32 -9.95
CA THR A 451 20.05 3.60 -10.24
C THR A 451 21.25 3.80 -9.32
N GLU A 452 21.15 3.43 -8.04
CA GLU A 452 22.28 3.51 -7.10
C GLU A 452 23.45 2.59 -7.51
N THR A 453 23.15 1.37 -7.97
CA THR A 453 24.16 0.44 -8.49
C THR A 453 24.83 0.99 -9.75
N GLU A 454 24.05 1.51 -10.70
CA GLU A 454 24.55 2.08 -11.96
C GLU A 454 25.40 3.34 -11.73
N SER A 455 25.06 4.13 -10.69
CA SER A 455 25.84 5.32 -10.30
C SER A 455 27.12 4.97 -9.55
N ALA A 456 27.17 3.85 -8.85
CA ALA A 456 28.38 3.34 -8.22
C ALA A 456 29.40 2.85 -9.28
N ASP A 457 28.90 2.25 -10.38
CA ASP A 457 29.72 1.77 -11.49
C ASP A 457 30.11 2.89 -12.47
N ASN A 458 29.36 4.01 -12.53
CA ASN A 458 29.62 5.12 -13.46
C ASN A 458 29.19 6.49 -12.86
N PRO A 459 30.11 7.23 -12.21
CA PRO A 459 29.77 8.48 -11.50
C PRO A 459 29.24 9.63 -12.36
N THR A 460 29.35 9.56 -13.68
CA THR A 460 28.88 10.62 -14.61
C THR A 460 27.37 10.64 -14.84
N VAL A 461 26.64 9.63 -14.38
CA VAL A 461 25.19 9.47 -14.63
C VAL A 461 24.31 10.28 -13.67
N LEU A 462 24.84 10.73 -12.53
CA LEU A 462 24.08 11.39 -11.45
C LEU A 462 23.37 12.70 -11.81
N ASN A 463 23.72 13.36 -12.92
CA ASN A 463 23.24 14.72 -13.22
C ASN A 463 21.99 14.82 -14.15
N LYS A 464 21.43 13.73 -14.63
CA LYS A 464 20.40 13.77 -15.69
C LYS A 464 18.96 13.33 -15.29
N GLN A 465 18.68 12.87 -14.06
CA GLN A 465 17.44 12.12 -13.81
C GLN A 465 16.39 12.75 -12.88
N TRP A 466 16.44 14.03 -12.54
CA TRP A 466 15.35 14.64 -11.71
C TRP A 466 14.94 16.01 -12.22
#